data_9cc5965cce6250c4a48492f3feb369a4
#
_entry.id   9cc5965cce6250c4a48492f3feb369a4
#
_cell.length_a   1.000
_cell.length_b   1.000
_cell.length_c   1.000
_cell.angle_alpha   90.00
_cell.angle_beta   90.00
_cell.angle_gamma   90.00
#
_symmetry.space_group_name_H-M   'P 1'
#
loop_
_entity.id
_entity.type
_entity.pdbx_description
1 polymer ?
#
loop_
_entity_poly.entity_id
_entity_poly.type
_entity_poly.pdbx_seq_one_letter_code
_entity_poly.pdbx_strand_id
1 'polypeptide(L)'
;MINEAQLVQMIKEAKTGQKERKFKQAIELIMVFKDIDVKKGFAINETVQLPKTMAQPASVCVVASGDLGLKAKGAKADRVVDGAELNQVGANKRESRKLINGYDFFLSDTQLMATVGKTLGQFMGPRGKMPTPVAFNAPIDS
;
A
#
# COMPACT_ATOMS: atom_id res chain seq x y z
N MET A 1 19.80 -23.12 -3.72
CA MET A 1 19.05 -21.89 -4.07
C MET A 1 18.26 -22.17 -5.34
N ILE A 2 17.01 -21.76 -5.39
CA ILE A 2 16.19 -21.89 -6.61
C ILE A 2 16.65 -20.82 -7.59
N ASN A 3 16.99 -21.23 -8.83
CA ASN A 3 17.36 -20.30 -9.88
C ASN A 3 16.12 -19.90 -10.72
N GLU A 4 16.26 -18.85 -11.54
CA GLU A 4 15.16 -18.32 -12.35
C GLU A 4 14.54 -19.38 -13.28
N ALA A 5 15.36 -20.21 -13.91
CA ALA A 5 14.88 -21.27 -14.81
C ALA A 5 14.01 -22.30 -14.08
N GLN A 6 14.40 -22.69 -12.86
CA GLN A 6 13.61 -23.59 -12.03
C GLN A 6 12.27 -22.96 -11.63
N LEU A 7 12.28 -21.67 -11.27
CA LEU A 7 11.06 -20.94 -10.92
C LEU A 7 10.09 -20.88 -12.11
N VAL A 8 10.58 -20.56 -13.30
CA VAL A 8 9.78 -20.54 -14.53
C VAL A 8 9.20 -21.93 -14.85
N GLN A 9 9.97 -22.98 -14.65
CA GLN A 9 9.50 -24.34 -14.85
C GLN A 9 8.39 -24.72 -13.87
N MET A 10 8.55 -24.42 -12.58
CA MET A 10 7.51 -24.64 -11.56
C MET A 10 6.21 -23.90 -11.87
N ILE A 11 6.30 -22.66 -12.35
CA ILE A 11 5.12 -21.88 -12.77
C ILE A 11 4.43 -22.53 -13.97
N LYS A 12 5.20 -23.03 -14.95
CA LYS A 12 4.62 -23.76 -16.12
C LYS A 12 3.92 -25.03 -15.67
N GLU A 13 4.54 -25.83 -14.82
CA GLU A 13 3.95 -27.05 -14.27
C GLU A 13 2.67 -26.77 -13.47
N ALA A 14 2.67 -25.73 -12.63
CA ALA A 14 1.48 -25.29 -11.89
C ALA A 14 0.33 -24.88 -12.83
N LYS A 15 0.64 -24.25 -13.97
CA LYS A 15 -0.37 -23.89 -14.99
C LYS A 15 -0.91 -25.09 -15.73
N THR A 16 -0.06 -26.05 -16.09
CA THR A 16 -0.49 -27.25 -16.86
C THR A 16 -1.26 -28.24 -16.00
N GLY A 17 -0.98 -28.31 -14.69
CA GLY A 17 -1.69 -29.20 -13.73
C GLY A 17 -3.07 -28.69 -13.31
N GLN A 18 -3.48 -27.50 -13.73
CA GLN A 18 -4.78 -26.93 -13.36
C GLN A 18 -5.91 -27.45 -14.22
N LYS A 19 -7.09 -27.71 -13.60
CA LYS A 19 -8.33 -27.89 -14.35
C LYS A 19 -8.73 -26.57 -15.00
N GLU A 20 -9.09 -26.63 -16.28
CA GLU A 20 -9.59 -25.47 -17.00
C GLU A 20 -10.87 -24.93 -16.33
N ARG A 21 -10.88 -23.66 -16.01
CA ARG A 21 -12.00 -22.98 -15.34
C ARG A 21 -12.45 -21.77 -16.14
N LYS A 22 -13.73 -21.42 -16.03
CA LYS A 22 -14.35 -20.30 -16.76
C LYS A 22 -13.99 -18.91 -16.22
N PHE A 23 -12.99 -18.79 -15.36
CA PHE A 23 -12.52 -17.53 -14.80
C PHE A 23 -10.98 -17.46 -14.80
N LYS A 24 -10.42 -16.24 -14.76
CA LYS A 24 -8.97 -16.05 -14.66
C LYS A 24 -8.50 -16.48 -13.28
N GLN A 25 -7.56 -17.42 -13.26
CA GLN A 25 -6.96 -17.93 -12.03
C GLN A 25 -5.71 -17.11 -11.68
N ALA A 26 -5.54 -16.81 -10.40
CA ALA A 26 -4.33 -16.23 -9.87
C ALA A 26 -3.32 -17.32 -9.47
N ILE A 27 -2.04 -16.99 -9.55
CA ILE A 27 -0.95 -17.83 -9.05
C ILE A 27 -0.39 -17.15 -7.82
N GLU A 28 -0.33 -17.88 -6.72
CA GLU A 28 0.29 -17.44 -5.50
C GLU A 28 1.66 -18.10 -5.35
N LEU A 29 2.69 -17.30 -5.07
CA LEU A 29 4.03 -17.78 -4.77
C LEU A 29 4.27 -17.68 -3.26
N ILE A 30 4.48 -18.83 -2.61
CA ILE A 30 4.81 -18.90 -1.20
C ILE A 30 6.28 -19.32 -1.07
N MET A 31 7.10 -18.45 -0.48
CA MET A 31 8.50 -18.74 -0.18
C MET A 31 8.66 -19.01 1.30
N VAL A 32 9.17 -20.21 1.62
CA VAL A 32 9.46 -20.61 3.00
C VAL A 32 10.96 -20.53 3.23
N PHE A 33 11.38 -19.69 4.15
CA PHE A 33 12.76 -19.55 4.57
C PHE A 33 12.98 -20.34 5.87
N LYS A 34 14.07 -21.10 5.93
CA LYS A 34 14.47 -21.87 7.12
C LYS A 34 15.78 -21.28 7.68
N ASP A 35 16.02 -21.55 8.95
CA ASP A 35 17.26 -21.18 9.65
C ASP A 35 17.52 -19.65 9.68
N ILE A 36 16.42 -18.87 9.77
CA ILE A 36 16.49 -17.42 9.89
C ILE A 36 16.23 -17.01 11.34
N ASP A 37 17.14 -16.23 11.88
CA ASP A 37 16.98 -15.62 13.20
C ASP A 37 16.44 -14.20 13.05
N VAL A 38 15.13 -14.04 13.19
CA VAL A 38 14.44 -12.76 13.10
C VAL A 38 14.93 -11.77 14.19
N LYS A 39 15.43 -12.27 15.33
CA LYS A 39 15.98 -11.43 16.41
C LYS A 39 17.29 -10.78 16.02
N LYS A 40 18.03 -11.35 15.06
CA LYS A 40 19.29 -10.79 14.54
C LYS A 40 19.11 -9.81 13.40
N GLY A 41 17.87 -9.31 13.20
CA GLY A 41 17.59 -8.22 12.27
C GLY A 41 17.32 -8.63 10.82
N PHE A 42 17.01 -9.90 10.56
CA PHE A 42 16.55 -10.28 9.23
C PHE A 42 15.11 -9.75 9.02
N ALA A 43 14.99 -8.69 8.28
CA ALA A 43 13.71 -8.16 7.82
C ALA A 43 13.83 -7.83 6.33
N ILE A 44 12.93 -8.37 5.52
CA ILE A 44 12.79 -8.00 4.11
C ILE A 44 11.61 -7.04 4.03
N ASN A 45 11.90 -5.81 3.63
CA ASN A 45 10.89 -4.80 3.35
C ASN A 45 11.36 -4.00 2.13
N GLU A 46 11.03 -4.50 0.95
CA GLU A 46 11.44 -3.91 -0.31
C GLU A 46 10.22 -3.58 -1.17
N THR A 47 10.28 -2.44 -1.83
CA THR A 47 9.28 -2.07 -2.83
C THR A 47 9.73 -2.57 -4.19
N VAL A 48 8.95 -3.45 -4.80
CA VAL A 48 9.24 -4.02 -6.11
C VAL A 48 8.30 -3.40 -7.14
N GLN A 49 8.90 -2.77 -8.16
CA GLN A 49 8.14 -2.25 -9.28
C GLN A 49 7.74 -3.40 -10.22
N LEU A 50 6.44 -3.58 -10.42
CA LEU A 50 5.94 -4.62 -11.31
C LEU A 50 6.03 -4.18 -12.77
N PRO A 51 6.41 -5.08 -13.70
CA PRO A 51 6.54 -4.76 -15.12
C PRO A 51 5.19 -4.47 -15.82
N LYS A 52 4.09 -4.84 -15.18
CA LYS A 52 2.73 -4.58 -15.69
C LYS A 52 1.88 -3.98 -14.59
N THR A 53 1.09 -2.99 -14.95
CA THR A 53 0.08 -2.41 -14.05
C THR A 53 -1.00 -3.43 -13.71
N MET A 54 -1.55 -3.34 -12.51
CA MET A 54 -2.70 -4.15 -12.11
C MET A 54 -3.93 -3.81 -12.95
N ALA A 55 -4.81 -4.78 -13.14
CA ALA A 55 -6.05 -4.59 -13.92
C ALA A 55 -7.00 -3.57 -13.28
N GLN A 56 -6.96 -3.43 -11.96
CA GLN A 56 -7.65 -2.38 -11.23
C GLN A 56 -6.60 -1.51 -10.55
N PRO A 57 -6.55 -0.20 -10.83
CA PRO A 57 -5.68 0.71 -10.11
C PRO A 57 -6.08 0.72 -8.64
N ALA A 58 -5.08 0.75 -7.77
CA ALA A 58 -5.32 0.89 -6.34
C ALA A 58 -5.80 2.32 -6.04
N SER A 59 -6.75 2.45 -5.13
CA SER A 59 -7.24 3.75 -4.69
C SER A 59 -6.29 4.36 -3.65
N VAL A 60 -5.87 5.60 -3.87
CA VAL A 60 -4.89 6.31 -3.05
C VAL A 60 -5.49 7.56 -2.42
N CYS A 61 -5.38 7.64 -1.11
CA CYS A 61 -5.74 8.83 -0.34
C CYS A 61 -4.46 9.54 0.16
N VAL A 62 -4.35 10.83 -0.13
CA VAL A 62 -3.20 11.64 0.28
C VAL A 62 -3.63 12.59 1.40
N VAL A 63 -2.91 12.58 2.51
CA VAL A 63 -3.07 13.52 3.61
C VAL A 63 -1.98 14.57 3.52
N ALA A 64 -2.31 15.73 2.98
CA ALA A 64 -1.34 16.80 2.75
C ALA A 64 -2.01 18.17 2.80
N SER A 65 -1.22 19.16 3.22
CA SER A 65 -1.64 20.56 3.27
C SER A 65 -0.79 21.42 2.31
N GLY A 66 -1.30 22.59 1.94
CA GLY A 66 -0.58 23.56 1.11
C GLY A 66 -0.21 23.04 -0.29
N ASP A 67 1.01 23.31 -0.72
CA ASP A 67 1.51 22.98 -2.06
C ASP A 67 1.50 21.48 -2.35
N LEU A 68 1.80 20.64 -1.36
CA LEU A 68 1.80 19.20 -1.51
C LEU A 68 0.39 18.66 -1.76
N GLY A 69 -0.62 19.27 -1.12
CA GLY A 69 -2.03 18.98 -1.39
C GLY A 69 -2.45 19.36 -2.82
N LEU A 70 -1.95 20.49 -3.34
CA LEU A 70 -2.20 20.91 -4.72
C LEU A 70 -1.52 19.96 -5.74
N LYS A 71 -0.26 19.59 -5.47
CA LYS A 71 0.47 18.62 -6.30
C LYS A 71 -0.22 17.26 -6.31
N ALA A 72 -0.69 16.76 -5.15
CA ALA A 72 -1.41 15.50 -5.06
C ALA A 72 -2.71 15.51 -5.86
N LYS A 73 -3.44 16.62 -5.90
CA LYS A 73 -4.61 16.80 -6.78
C LYS A 73 -4.22 16.77 -8.26
N GLY A 74 -3.09 17.38 -8.62
CA GLY A 74 -2.55 17.34 -9.99
C GLY A 74 -2.11 15.94 -10.41
N ALA A 75 -1.57 15.15 -9.51
CA ALA A 75 -1.13 13.76 -9.72
C ALA A 75 -2.29 12.73 -9.70
N LYS A 76 -3.55 13.20 -9.76
CA LYS A 76 -4.74 12.35 -9.80
C LYS A 76 -4.92 11.42 -8.60
N ALA A 77 -4.51 11.85 -7.40
CA ALA A 77 -4.90 11.16 -6.18
C ALA A 77 -6.43 11.09 -6.08
N ASP A 78 -6.98 9.95 -5.70
CA ASP A 78 -8.44 9.75 -5.61
C ASP A 78 -9.07 10.65 -4.55
N ARG A 79 -8.32 10.96 -3.51
CA ARG A 79 -8.73 11.91 -2.47
C ARG A 79 -7.51 12.59 -1.85
N VAL A 80 -7.67 13.87 -1.55
CA VAL A 80 -6.72 14.66 -0.75
C VAL A 80 -7.47 15.17 0.47
N VAL A 81 -6.92 14.90 1.65
CA VAL A 81 -7.44 15.31 2.96
C VAL A 81 -6.45 16.30 3.56
N ASP A 82 -6.93 17.46 3.96
CA ASP A 82 -6.09 18.44 4.64
C ASP A 82 -6.07 18.24 6.17
N GLY A 83 -5.22 19.00 6.88
CA GLY A 83 -5.09 18.88 8.33
C GLY A 83 -6.36 19.24 9.11
N ALA A 84 -7.20 20.14 8.59
CA ALA A 84 -8.46 20.54 9.22
C ALA A 84 -9.51 19.42 9.04
N GLU A 85 -9.65 18.91 7.83
CA GLU A 85 -10.53 17.77 7.51
C GLU A 85 -10.10 16.51 8.28
N LEU A 86 -8.78 16.28 8.41
CA LEU A 86 -8.23 15.17 9.18
C LEU A 86 -8.70 15.19 10.64
N ASN A 87 -8.69 16.36 11.28
CA ASN A 87 -9.16 16.50 12.67
C ASN A 87 -10.67 16.26 12.79
N GLN A 88 -11.47 16.73 11.84
CA GLN A 88 -12.91 16.49 11.80
C GLN A 88 -13.23 15.00 11.63
N VAL A 89 -12.58 14.36 10.66
CA VAL A 89 -12.74 12.92 10.42
C VAL A 89 -12.28 12.10 11.62
N GLY A 90 -11.16 12.50 12.26
CA GLY A 90 -10.62 11.83 13.44
C GLY A 90 -11.53 11.92 14.67
N ALA A 91 -12.30 12.99 14.81
CA ALA A 91 -13.27 13.15 15.89
C ALA A 91 -14.46 12.18 15.77
N ASN A 92 -14.78 11.72 14.55
CA ASN A 92 -15.90 10.82 14.29
C ASN A 92 -15.41 9.42 13.89
N LYS A 93 -15.59 8.44 14.78
CA LYS A 93 -15.17 7.05 14.54
C LYS A 93 -15.80 6.41 13.29
N ARG A 94 -17.02 6.80 12.94
CA ARG A 94 -17.71 6.27 11.76
C ARG A 94 -17.09 6.81 10.48
N GLU A 95 -16.82 8.10 10.42
CA GLU A 95 -16.17 8.74 9.27
C GLU A 95 -14.73 8.26 9.11
N SER A 96 -13.97 8.11 10.20
CA SER A 96 -12.63 7.50 10.17
C SER A 96 -12.64 6.12 9.54
N ARG A 97 -13.57 5.24 9.96
CA ARG A 97 -13.68 3.89 9.38
C ARG A 97 -14.10 3.91 7.92
N LYS A 98 -15.01 4.81 7.56
CA LYS A 98 -15.47 4.98 6.17
C LYS A 98 -14.32 5.42 5.27
N LEU A 99 -13.54 6.41 5.71
CA LEU A 99 -12.36 6.88 5.00
C LEU A 99 -11.36 5.75 4.80
N ILE A 100 -10.99 5.04 5.86
CA ILE A 100 -9.96 3.99 5.81
C ILE A 100 -10.39 2.78 4.97
N ASN A 101 -11.67 2.44 4.99
CA ASN A 101 -12.18 1.34 4.18
C ASN A 101 -12.34 1.70 2.70
N GLY A 102 -12.45 2.99 2.39
CA GLY A 102 -12.68 3.47 1.03
C GLY A 102 -11.42 3.51 0.15
N TYR A 103 -10.23 3.43 0.73
CA TYR A 103 -8.97 3.54 0.00
C TYR A 103 -8.02 2.40 0.34
N ASP A 104 -7.19 2.00 -0.62
CA ASP A 104 -6.24 0.90 -0.46
C ASP A 104 -4.94 1.38 0.16
N PHE A 105 -4.43 2.52 -0.28
CA PHE A 105 -3.19 3.11 0.19
C PHE A 105 -3.37 4.53 0.70
N PHE A 106 -2.52 4.88 1.65
CA PHE A 106 -2.47 6.20 2.26
C PHE A 106 -1.06 6.76 2.16
N LEU A 107 -0.96 7.99 1.70
CA LEU A 107 0.27 8.78 1.73
C LEU A 107 0.04 9.97 2.67
N SER A 108 1.05 10.37 3.40
CA SER A 108 0.95 11.54 4.28
C SER A 108 2.19 12.39 4.20
N ASP A 109 1.98 13.72 4.21
CA ASP A 109 3.05 14.65 4.48
C ASP A 109 3.73 14.29 5.81
N THR A 110 5.07 14.34 5.82
CA THR A 110 5.88 14.08 7.00
C THR A 110 5.46 14.93 8.21
N GLN A 111 5.04 16.17 7.97
CA GLN A 111 4.57 17.07 9.02
C GLN A 111 3.23 16.63 9.64
N LEU A 112 2.37 16.03 8.87
CA LEU A 112 1.04 15.58 9.31
C LEU A 112 1.05 14.15 9.88
N MET A 113 2.15 13.40 9.73
CA MET A 113 2.26 12.00 10.19
C MET A 113 1.92 11.84 11.67
N ALA A 114 2.40 12.74 12.53
CA ALA A 114 2.11 12.70 13.97
C ALA A 114 0.62 12.89 14.25
N THR A 115 -0.05 13.78 13.51
CA THR A 115 -1.49 14.03 13.62
C THR A 115 -2.30 12.83 13.10
N VAL A 116 -1.92 12.27 11.96
CA VAL A 116 -2.55 11.05 11.43
C VAL A 116 -2.42 9.90 12.42
N GLY A 117 -1.23 9.70 13.00
CA GLY A 117 -1.00 8.68 14.01
C GLY A 117 -1.92 8.82 15.22
N LYS A 118 -2.10 10.05 15.73
CA LYS A 118 -2.98 10.33 16.86
C LYS A 118 -4.47 10.18 16.54
N THR A 119 -4.91 10.62 15.36
CA THR A 119 -6.34 10.66 14.99
C THR A 119 -6.83 9.35 14.39
N LEU A 120 -6.10 8.80 13.42
CA LEU A 120 -6.51 7.64 12.63
C LEU A 120 -5.70 6.37 12.92
N GLY A 121 -4.58 6.45 13.64
CA GLY A 121 -3.66 5.33 13.86
C GLY A 121 -4.32 4.11 14.48
N GLN A 122 -5.24 4.29 15.44
CA GLN A 122 -6.00 3.21 16.07
C GLN A 122 -6.87 2.40 15.07
N PHE A 123 -7.24 3.00 13.94
CA PHE A 123 -8.05 2.34 12.91
C PHE A 123 -7.22 1.84 11.74
N MET A 124 -6.11 2.53 11.43
CA MET A 124 -5.21 2.19 10.31
C MET A 124 -4.25 1.07 10.67
N GLY A 125 -3.69 1.09 11.89
CA GLY A 125 -2.71 0.10 12.34
C GLY A 125 -3.19 -1.35 12.19
N PRO A 126 -4.34 -1.75 12.79
CA PRO A 126 -4.86 -3.11 12.68
C PRO A 126 -5.19 -3.57 11.26
N ARG A 127 -5.34 -2.62 10.32
CA ARG A 127 -5.63 -2.91 8.91
C ARG A 127 -4.38 -2.92 8.02
N GLY A 128 -3.21 -2.64 8.57
CA GLY A 128 -1.97 -2.51 7.80
C GLY A 128 -1.97 -1.34 6.81
N LYS A 129 -2.84 -0.34 7.01
CA LYS A 129 -3.01 0.81 6.12
C LYS A 129 -2.35 2.09 6.68
N MET A 130 -1.27 1.94 7.44
CA MET A 130 -0.50 3.10 7.91
C MET A 130 0.03 3.89 6.71
N PRO A 131 -0.05 5.23 6.73
CA PRO A 131 0.38 6.03 5.60
C PRO A 131 1.90 5.97 5.43
N THR A 132 2.33 5.97 4.18
CA THR A 132 3.73 6.14 3.82
C THR A 132 4.07 7.64 3.87
N PRO A 133 5.15 8.04 4.57
CA PRO A 133 5.55 9.43 4.62
C PRO A 133 6.10 9.88 3.27
N VAL A 134 5.63 11.04 2.81
CA VAL A 134 6.13 11.71 1.60
C VAL A 134 6.83 12.98 2.02
N ALA A 135 8.07 13.15 1.57
CA ALA A 135 8.81 14.38 1.81
C ALA A 135 8.21 15.54 1.00
N PHE A 136 8.26 16.75 1.56
CA PHE A 136 7.71 17.96 0.94
C PHE A 136 8.21 18.23 -0.50
N ASN A 137 9.43 17.80 -0.82
CA ASN A 137 10.06 17.95 -2.14
C ASN A 137 10.06 16.68 -3.00
N ALA A 138 9.36 15.62 -2.58
CA ALA A 138 9.32 14.39 -3.37
C ALA A 138 8.59 14.63 -4.70
N PRO A 139 9.10 14.12 -5.82
CA PRO A 139 8.33 14.07 -7.05
C PRO A 139 7.15 13.13 -6.85
N ILE A 140 5.94 13.63 -7.09
CA ILE A 140 4.70 12.84 -6.94
C ILE A 140 4.41 12.00 -8.20
N ASP A 141 5.18 12.21 -9.25
CA ASP A 141 4.99 11.59 -10.56
C ASP A 141 5.74 10.25 -10.73
N SER A 142 6.33 9.71 -9.67
CA SER A 142 7.11 8.46 -9.73
C SER A 142 6.50 7.35 -8.88
#